data_adabd741853de86d57969efe24ba93d9
#
_entry.id   adabd741853de86d57969efe24ba93d9
#
_cell.length_a   1.000
_cell.length_b   1.000
_cell.length_c   1.000
_cell.angle_alpha   90.00
_cell.angle_beta   90.00
_cell.angle_gamma   90.00
#
_symmetry.space_group_name_H-M   'P 1'
#
loop_
_entity.id
_entity.type
_entity.pdbx_description
1 polymer ?
#
loop_
_entity_poly.entity_id
_entity_poly.type
_entity_poly.pdbx_seq_one_letter_code
_entity_poly.pdbx_strand_id
1 'polypeptide(L)'
;MARRRVNTTKLEIIQTATRMFLENGYSATSIKAIANALDMSTGHLTFYFPTKEYLLAELVEMLCDFQWTQVRQYVDEGESLLMAICLELTAMAAICEENEVAKDFYLAAYTHPMTLEIIRKNDAQRAKLVFGEYCADWTQTQYTEAEILISGIEYATMMTTRESAPIDVRITGALNNIMLIYQVPEKIRKNKIRRVLDMEYTAIGRQMLVEFIAYIEETNEQAFEALLRRK
;
A
#
# COMPACT_ATOMS: atom_id res chain seq x y z
N MET A 1 -9.02 -29.15 17.83
CA MET A 1 -9.14 -29.44 16.38
C MET A 1 -9.99 -28.42 15.64
N ALA A 2 -11.20 -28.04 16.08
CA ALA A 2 -12.06 -27.07 15.38
C ALA A 2 -11.40 -25.68 15.16
N ARG A 3 -10.83 -25.05 16.20
CA ARG A 3 -10.18 -23.72 16.11
C ARG A 3 -8.99 -23.68 15.11
N ARG A 4 -8.24 -24.79 14.99
CA ARG A 4 -7.14 -24.91 14.02
C ARG A 4 -7.67 -24.96 12.59
N ARG A 5 -8.73 -25.74 12.34
CA ARG A 5 -9.38 -25.84 11.01
C ARG A 5 -9.91 -24.49 10.57
N VAL A 6 -10.55 -23.72 11.48
CA VAL A 6 -11.04 -22.37 11.20
C VAL A 6 -9.89 -21.44 10.76
N ASN A 7 -8.74 -21.48 11.47
CA ASN A 7 -7.60 -20.62 11.13
C ASN A 7 -6.95 -21.02 9.79
N THR A 8 -6.84 -22.31 9.48
CA THR A 8 -6.32 -22.79 8.19
C THR A 8 -7.21 -22.31 7.04
N THR A 9 -8.53 -22.51 7.16
CA THR A 9 -9.48 -22.06 6.14
C THR A 9 -9.44 -20.52 5.94
N LYS A 10 -9.30 -19.75 7.04
CA LYS A 10 -9.14 -18.29 6.93
C LYS A 10 -7.93 -17.91 6.09
N LEU A 11 -6.78 -18.55 6.32
CA LEU A 11 -5.55 -18.29 5.56
C LEU A 11 -5.67 -18.71 4.10
N GLU A 12 -6.28 -19.87 3.81
CA GLU A 12 -6.53 -20.32 2.43
C GLU A 12 -7.38 -19.30 1.65
N ILE A 13 -8.41 -18.72 2.31
CA ILE A 13 -9.25 -17.68 1.71
C ILE A 13 -8.42 -16.42 1.43
N ILE A 14 -7.62 -15.94 2.40
CA ILE A 14 -6.76 -14.75 2.23
C ILE A 14 -5.79 -14.97 1.07
N GLN A 15 -5.05 -16.07 1.07
CA GLN A 15 -4.07 -16.40 0.04
C GLN A 15 -4.69 -16.44 -1.36
N THR A 16 -5.86 -17.11 -1.49
CA THR A 16 -6.55 -17.18 -2.79
C THR A 16 -7.08 -15.82 -3.23
N ALA A 17 -7.67 -15.04 -2.32
CA ALA A 17 -8.21 -13.73 -2.62
C ALA A 17 -7.12 -12.74 -3.02
N THR A 18 -6.02 -12.66 -2.26
CA THR A 18 -4.90 -11.74 -2.55
C THR A 18 -4.26 -12.06 -3.88
N ARG A 19 -4.02 -13.35 -4.18
CA ARG A 19 -3.54 -13.77 -5.50
C ARG A 19 -4.48 -13.35 -6.62
N MET A 20 -5.79 -13.61 -6.50
CA MET A 20 -6.77 -13.23 -7.52
C MET A 20 -6.89 -11.71 -7.71
N PHE A 21 -6.75 -10.92 -6.64
CA PHE A 21 -6.73 -9.46 -6.73
C PHE A 21 -5.52 -8.94 -7.50
N LEU A 22 -4.35 -9.55 -7.30
CA LEU A 22 -3.11 -9.14 -7.95
C LEU A 22 -2.97 -9.67 -9.39
N GLU A 23 -3.62 -10.79 -9.72
CA GLU A 23 -3.61 -11.35 -11.08
C GLU A 23 -4.69 -10.75 -11.98
N ASN A 24 -5.91 -10.60 -11.46
CA ASN A 24 -7.10 -10.27 -12.26
C ASN A 24 -7.65 -8.86 -11.99
N GLY A 25 -7.19 -8.20 -10.94
CA GLY A 25 -7.72 -6.95 -10.39
C GLY A 25 -8.78 -7.17 -9.31
N TYR A 26 -8.85 -6.22 -8.40
CA TYR A 26 -9.85 -6.21 -7.33
C TYR A 26 -11.27 -6.12 -7.89
N SER A 27 -11.51 -5.19 -8.82
CA SER A 27 -12.84 -4.95 -9.41
C SER A 27 -13.38 -6.15 -10.16
N ALA A 28 -12.53 -6.88 -10.89
CA ALA A 28 -12.90 -8.06 -11.65
C ALA A 28 -13.08 -9.33 -10.79
N THR A 29 -12.55 -9.34 -9.56
CA THR A 29 -12.65 -10.50 -8.66
C THR A 29 -13.89 -10.43 -7.79
N SER A 30 -14.70 -11.47 -7.78
CA SER A 30 -15.91 -11.57 -6.95
C SER A 30 -15.76 -12.58 -5.82
N ILE A 31 -16.52 -12.41 -4.73
CA ILE A 31 -16.63 -13.39 -3.64
C ILE A 31 -16.98 -14.79 -4.15
N LYS A 32 -17.88 -14.86 -5.15
CA LYS A 32 -18.26 -16.12 -5.78
C LYS A 32 -17.09 -16.78 -6.52
N ALA A 33 -16.26 -15.99 -7.21
CA ALA A 33 -15.08 -16.51 -7.90
C ALA A 33 -14.05 -17.07 -6.91
N ILE A 34 -13.80 -16.36 -5.80
CA ILE A 34 -12.91 -16.83 -4.73
C ILE A 34 -13.44 -18.12 -4.09
N ALA A 35 -14.72 -18.17 -3.76
CA ALA A 35 -15.34 -19.36 -3.18
C ALA A 35 -15.24 -20.58 -4.12
N ASN A 36 -15.49 -20.37 -5.42
CA ASN A 36 -15.36 -21.43 -6.42
C ASN A 36 -13.91 -21.93 -6.54
N ALA A 37 -12.91 -21.05 -6.48
CA ALA A 37 -11.51 -21.44 -6.54
C ALA A 37 -11.06 -22.29 -5.35
N LEU A 38 -11.82 -22.25 -4.25
CA LEU A 38 -11.57 -23.01 -3.02
C LEU A 38 -12.55 -24.19 -2.83
N ASP A 39 -13.34 -24.53 -3.84
CA ASP A 39 -14.39 -25.58 -3.77
C ASP A 39 -15.31 -25.41 -2.55
N MET A 40 -15.63 -24.16 -2.18
CA MET A 40 -16.53 -23.87 -1.07
C MET A 40 -17.76 -23.06 -1.50
N SER A 41 -18.82 -23.10 -0.70
CA SER A 41 -20.00 -22.26 -0.93
C SER A 41 -19.69 -20.79 -0.58
N THR A 42 -20.34 -19.86 -1.28
CA THR A 42 -20.26 -18.42 -0.97
C THR A 42 -20.65 -18.13 0.48
N GLY A 43 -21.68 -18.83 1.01
CA GLY A 43 -22.10 -18.69 2.40
C GLY A 43 -21.03 -19.15 3.40
N HIS A 44 -20.23 -20.17 3.08
CA HIS A 44 -19.12 -20.59 3.91
C HIS A 44 -17.98 -19.55 3.90
N LEU A 45 -17.65 -18.96 2.73
CA LEU A 45 -16.67 -17.89 2.64
C LEU A 45 -17.11 -16.65 3.43
N THR A 46 -18.36 -16.21 3.25
CA THR A 46 -18.88 -14.99 3.92
C THR A 46 -19.03 -15.14 5.44
N PHE A 47 -19.01 -16.36 5.96
CA PHE A 47 -18.87 -16.60 7.40
C PHE A 47 -17.52 -16.10 7.94
N TYR A 48 -16.44 -16.21 7.17
CA TYR A 48 -15.11 -15.72 7.54
C TYR A 48 -14.91 -14.25 7.17
N PHE A 49 -15.35 -13.88 5.98
CA PHE A 49 -15.20 -12.53 5.41
C PHE A 49 -16.55 -12.07 4.85
N PRO A 50 -17.30 -11.29 5.62
CA PRO A 50 -18.66 -10.87 5.26
C PRO A 50 -18.78 -10.22 3.89
N THR A 51 -17.76 -9.45 3.49
CA THR A 51 -17.70 -8.79 2.19
C THR A 51 -16.29 -8.85 1.60
N LYS A 52 -16.16 -8.48 0.32
CA LYS A 52 -14.87 -8.44 -0.40
C LYS A 52 -13.88 -7.41 0.19
N GLU A 53 -14.40 -6.36 0.79
CA GLU A 53 -13.62 -5.29 1.41
C GLU A 53 -12.81 -5.79 2.61
N TYR A 54 -13.30 -6.78 3.36
CA TYR A 54 -12.49 -7.40 4.43
C TYR A 54 -11.27 -8.14 3.89
N LEU A 55 -11.37 -8.76 2.70
CA LEU A 55 -10.23 -9.39 2.03
C LEU A 55 -9.26 -8.34 1.46
N LEU A 56 -9.79 -7.23 0.96
CA LEU A 56 -8.96 -6.10 0.55
C LEU A 56 -8.20 -5.51 1.74
N ALA A 57 -8.83 -5.41 2.90
CA ALA A 57 -8.19 -4.92 4.12
C ALA A 57 -6.99 -5.79 4.54
N GLU A 58 -7.11 -7.11 4.47
CA GLU A 58 -5.95 -8.03 4.74
C GLU A 58 -4.79 -7.75 3.77
N LEU A 59 -5.07 -7.50 2.48
CA LEU A 59 -4.04 -7.17 1.49
C LEU A 59 -3.42 -5.79 1.74
N VAL A 60 -4.22 -4.81 2.15
CA VAL A 60 -3.73 -3.45 2.49
C VAL A 60 -2.88 -3.47 3.77
N GLU A 61 -3.21 -4.30 4.77
CA GLU A 61 -2.33 -4.50 5.93
C GLU A 61 -0.98 -5.08 5.51
N MET A 62 -0.96 -6.07 4.61
CA MET A 62 0.29 -6.60 4.04
C MET A 62 1.08 -5.54 3.27
N LEU A 63 0.41 -4.66 2.53
CA LEU A 63 1.07 -3.53 1.84
C LEU A 63 1.73 -2.59 2.85
N CYS A 64 1.03 -2.21 3.91
CA CYS A 64 1.57 -1.36 4.97
C CYS A 64 2.82 -1.98 5.64
N ASP A 65 2.78 -3.27 5.94
CA ASP A 65 3.93 -4.00 6.50
C ASP A 65 5.10 -4.07 5.52
N PHE A 66 4.83 -4.32 4.24
CA PHE A 66 5.83 -4.29 3.18
C PHE A 66 6.49 -2.91 3.05
N GLN A 67 5.73 -1.84 3.06
CA GLN A 67 6.24 -0.47 3.02
C GLN A 67 7.20 -0.17 4.18
N TRP A 68 6.92 -0.69 5.40
CA TRP A 68 7.85 -0.59 6.52
C TRP A 68 9.18 -1.34 6.29
N THR A 69 9.16 -2.47 5.60
CA THR A 69 10.38 -3.21 5.25
C THR A 69 11.22 -2.45 4.23
N GLN A 70 10.57 -1.86 3.21
CA GLN A 70 11.22 -1.03 2.20
C GLN A 70 11.90 0.21 2.82
N VAL A 71 11.20 0.92 3.70
CA VAL A 71 11.77 2.08 4.41
C VAL A 71 13.04 1.70 5.19
N ARG A 72 13.03 0.55 5.88
CA ARG A 72 14.21 0.06 6.61
C ARG A 72 15.37 -0.26 5.69
N GLN A 73 15.11 -0.93 4.58
CA GLN A 73 16.13 -1.27 3.59
C GLN A 73 16.81 -0.01 3.03
N TYR A 74 16.05 1.01 2.63
CA TYR A 74 16.63 2.26 2.13
C TYR A 74 17.51 2.97 3.16
N VAL A 75 17.14 2.92 4.44
CA VAL A 75 17.97 3.49 5.52
C VAL A 75 19.27 2.71 5.70
N ASP A 76 19.21 1.38 5.64
CA ASP A 76 20.40 0.52 5.72
C ASP A 76 21.35 0.73 4.53
N GLU A 77 20.82 1.11 3.37
CA GLU A 77 21.58 1.52 2.17
C GLU A 77 22.11 2.95 2.23
N GLY A 78 21.86 3.69 3.32
CA GLY A 78 22.37 5.05 3.57
C GLY A 78 21.50 6.17 3.01
N GLU A 79 20.28 5.87 2.53
CA GLU A 79 19.34 6.90 2.12
C GLU A 79 18.53 7.45 3.31
N SER A 80 18.03 8.67 3.18
CA SER A 80 17.18 9.26 4.21
C SER A 80 15.76 8.75 4.12
N LEU A 81 15.08 8.63 5.28
CA LEU A 81 13.65 8.29 5.37
C LEU A 81 12.77 9.15 4.44
N LEU A 82 13.08 10.45 4.36
CA LEU A 82 12.36 11.37 3.46
C LEU A 82 12.54 10.98 1.98
N MET A 83 13.72 10.49 1.59
CA MET A 83 13.94 10.03 0.23
C MET A 83 13.16 8.74 -0.07
N ALA A 84 13.09 7.82 0.89
CA ALA A 84 12.32 6.59 0.77
C ALA A 84 10.84 6.87 0.51
N ILE A 85 10.21 7.81 1.25
CA ILE A 85 8.82 8.21 1.01
C ILE A 85 8.64 8.90 -0.36
N CYS A 86 9.57 9.76 -0.75
CA CYS A 86 9.50 10.38 -2.09
C CYS A 86 9.55 9.33 -3.21
N LEU A 87 10.41 8.33 -3.07
CA LEU A 87 10.54 7.26 -4.04
C LEU A 87 9.32 6.34 -4.05
N GLU A 88 8.77 6.01 -2.88
CA GLU A 88 7.57 5.18 -2.75
C GLU A 88 6.39 5.78 -3.51
N LEU A 89 6.02 7.04 -3.25
CA LEU A 89 4.92 7.70 -3.96
C LEU A 89 5.17 7.77 -5.47
N THR A 90 6.41 8.05 -5.86
CA THR A 90 6.80 8.13 -7.27
C THR A 90 6.65 6.77 -7.96
N ALA A 91 7.11 5.70 -7.31
CA ALA A 91 6.98 4.33 -7.80
C ALA A 91 5.52 3.87 -7.89
N MET A 92 4.70 4.19 -6.88
CA MET A 92 3.25 3.91 -6.90
C MET A 92 2.56 4.62 -8.07
N ALA A 93 2.85 5.90 -8.30
CA ALA A 93 2.27 6.65 -9.42
C ALA A 93 2.71 6.07 -10.77
N ALA A 94 3.99 5.71 -10.91
CA ALA A 94 4.53 5.13 -12.13
C ALA A 94 3.92 3.78 -12.47
N ILE A 95 3.79 2.89 -11.48
CA ILE A 95 3.20 1.56 -11.72
C ILE A 95 1.71 1.66 -12.06
N CYS A 96 0.98 2.61 -11.48
CA CYS A 96 -0.42 2.86 -11.82
C CYS A 96 -0.63 3.35 -13.26
N GLU A 97 0.37 3.93 -13.90
CA GLU A 97 0.30 4.28 -15.34
C GLU A 97 0.53 3.10 -16.26
N GLU A 98 1.32 2.13 -15.84
CA GLU A 98 1.72 0.99 -16.67
C GLU A 98 0.90 -0.28 -16.43
N ASN A 99 0.27 -0.40 -15.26
CA ASN A 99 -0.39 -1.64 -14.81
C ASN A 99 -1.80 -1.34 -14.29
N GLU A 100 -2.81 -1.63 -15.10
CA GLU A 100 -4.22 -1.41 -14.75
C GLU A 100 -4.67 -2.26 -13.55
N VAL A 101 -4.08 -3.43 -13.30
CA VAL A 101 -4.39 -4.26 -12.14
C VAL A 101 -3.86 -3.61 -10.87
N ALA A 102 -2.62 -3.12 -10.88
CA ALA A 102 -2.04 -2.37 -9.77
C ALA A 102 -2.84 -1.09 -9.50
N LYS A 103 -3.20 -0.36 -10.55
CA LYS A 103 -4.04 0.83 -10.45
C LYS A 103 -5.40 0.53 -9.81
N ASP A 104 -6.09 -0.52 -10.26
CA ASP A 104 -7.37 -0.96 -9.70
C ASP A 104 -7.26 -1.31 -8.21
N PHE A 105 -6.17 -1.98 -7.81
CA PHE A 105 -5.88 -2.26 -6.41
C PHE A 105 -5.69 -0.97 -5.58
N TYR A 106 -4.80 -0.08 -6.01
CA TYR A 106 -4.55 1.17 -5.26
C TYR A 106 -5.80 2.05 -5.20
N LEU A 107 -6.55 2.20 -6.30
CA LEU A 107 -7.79 2.97 -6.30
C LEU A 107 -8.82 2.36 -5.35
N ALA A 108 -8.96 1.04 -5.31
CA ALA A 108 -9.83 0.37 -4.36
C ALA A 108 -9.38 0.59 -2.91
N ALA A 109 -8.08 0.48 -2.63
CA ALA A 109 -7.51 0.68 -1.30
C ALA A 109 -7.78 2.09 -0.75
N TYR A 110 -7.71 3.12 -1.59
CA TYR A 110 -7.92 4.53 -1.19
C TYR A 110 -9.39 4.98 -1.21
N THR A 111 -10.31 4.21 -1.78
CA THR A 111 -11.74 4.60 -1.89
C THR A 111 -12.65 3.88 -0.91
N HIS A 112 -12.25 2.74 -0.37
CA HIS A 112 -13.04 2.05 0.66
C HIS A 112 -12.73 2.58 2.06
N PRO A 113 -13.74 2.96 2.86
CA PRO A 113 -13.52 3.55 4.18
C PRO A 113 -12.65 2.71 5.11
N MET A 114 -12.83 1.38 5.11
CA MET A 114 -12.08 0.45 5.96
C MET A 114 -10.58 0.44 5.62
N THR A 115 -10.24 0.33 4.35
CA THR A 115 -8.84 0.30 3.89
C THR A 115 -8.18 1.66 3.99
N LEU A 116 -8.91 2.73 3.71
CA LEU A 116 -8.43 4.09 3.87
C LEU A 116 -8.10 4.41 5.34
N GLU A 117 -8.86 3.88 6.30
CA GLU A 117 -8.56 4.00 7.73
C GLU A 117 -7.25 3.30 8.09
N ILE A 118 -7.01 2.08 7.55
CA ILE A 118 -5.76 1.34 7.73
C ILE A 118 -4.58 2.16 7.20
N ILE A 119 -4.66 2.63 5.95
CA ILE A 119 -3.64 3.45 5.30
C ILE A 119 -3.32 4.69 6.14
N ARG A 120 -4.30 5.52 6.45
CA ARG A 120 -4.12 6.76 7.21
C ARG A 120 -3.52 6.53 8.60
N LYS A 121 -3.92 5.47 9.29
CA LYS A 121 -3.36 5.10 10.58
C LYS A 121 -1.89 4.70 10.47
N ASN A 122 -1.55 3.89 9.47
CA ASN A 122 -0.17 3.48 9.19
C ASN A 122 0.69 4.69 8.83
N ASP A 123 0.22 5.52 7.91
CA ASP A 123 0.98 6.64 7.36
C ASP A 123 1.17 7.76 8.39
N ALA A 124 0.21 8.01 9.28
CA ALA A 124 0.40 8.93 10.41
C ALA A 124 1.53 8.49 11.35
N GLN A 125 1.77 7.18 11.52
CA GLN A 125 2.89 6.66 12.30
C GLN A 125 4.22 6.81 11.54
N ARG A 126 4.24 6.52 10.24
CA ARG A 126 5.40 6.69 9.37
C ARG A 126 5.79 8.16 9.25
N ALA A 127 4.80 9.04 9.07
CA ALA A 127 4.99 10.48 8.97
C ALA A 127 5.69 11.05 10.20
N LYS A 128 5.31 10.62 11.40
CA LYS A 128 5.98 11.03 12.64
C LYS A 128 7.47 10.65 12.65
N LEU A 129 7.82 9.48 12.12
CA LEU A 129 9.21 9.04 12.04
C LEU A 129 9.99 9.86 10.98
N VAL A 130 9.37 10.10 9.82
CA VAL A 130 10.00 10.74 8.66
C VAL A 130 10.12 12.25 8.82
N PHE A 131 9.07 12.90 9.33
CA PHE A 131 8.94 14.35 9.37
C PHE A 131 9.06 14.96 10.77
N GLY A 132 9.31 14.12 11.80
CA GLY A 132 9.34 14.57 13.18
C GLY A 132 10.36 15.71 13.47
N GLU A 133 11.47 15.76 12.73
CA GLU A 133 12.45 16.85 12.86
C GLU A 133 11.91 18.21 12.35
N TYR A 134 10.98 18.19 11.39
CA TYR A 134 10.36 19.39 10.83
C TYR A 134 9.09 19.80 11.59
N CYS A 135 8.47 18.87 12.29
CA CYS A 135 7.20 19.00 12.99
C CYS A 135 7.34 18.68 14.49
N ALA A 136 8.41 19.19 15.13
CA ALA A 136 8.80 18.81 16.49
C ALA A 136 7.71 19.03 17.54
N ASP A 137 6.87 20.07 17.35
CA ASP A 137 5.78 20.43 18.28
C ASP A 137 4.44 19.79 17.91
N TRP A 138 4.38 18.94 16.88
CA TRP A 138 3.14 18.32 16.44
C TRP A 138 2.69 17.22 17.39
N THR A 139 1.40 17.27 17.72
CA THR A 139 0.68 16.19 18.42
C THR A 139 0.33 15.05 17.43
N GLN A 140 -0.02 13.90 17.98
CA GLN A 140 -0.53 12.78 17.17
C GLN A 140 -1.77 13.16 16.36
N THR A 141 -2.63 14.02 16.88
CA THR A 141 -3.84 14.51 16.19
C THR A 141 -3.48 15.28 14.93
N GLN A 142 -2.43 16.11 14.96
CA GLN A 142 -1.99 16.88 13.78
C GLN A 142 -1.43 15.97 12.68
N TYR A 143 -0.69 14.92 13.03
CA TYR A 143 -0.28 13.89 12.04
C TYR A 143 -1.49 13.18 11.44
N THR A 144 -2.46 12.76 12.26
CA THR A 144 -3.69 12.11 11.77
C THR A 144 -4.51 13.03 10.88
N GLU A 145 -4.59 14.33 11.20
CA GLU A 145 -5.30 15.32 10.38
C GLU A 145 -4.57 15.57 9.05
N ALA A 146 -3.25 15.67 9.04
CA ALA A 146 -2.45 15.82 7.84
C ALA A 146 -2.70 14.67 6.86
N GLU A 147 -2.81 13.43 7.33
CA GLU A 147 -3.06 12.25 6.49
C GLU A 147 -4.41 12.28 5.77
N ILE A 148 -5.39 13.04 6.25
CA ILE A 148 -6.64 13.26 5.52
C ILE A 148 -6.38 13.96 4.19
N LEU A 149 -5.51 14.96 4.18
CA LEU A 149 -5.12 15.70 2.97
C LEU A 149 -4.14 14.90 2.12
N ILE A 150 -3.17 14.26 2.75
CA ILE A 150 -2.09 13.52 2.07
C ILE A 150 -2.64 12.32 1.32
N SER A 151 -3.49 11.50 1.94
CA SER A 151 -4.16 10.40 1.24
C SER A 151 -4.99 10.86 0.05
N GLY A 152 -5.54 12.08 0.11
CA GLY A 152 -6.20 12.71 -1.04
C GLY A 152 -5.24 13.11 -2.16
N ILE A 153 -4.05 13.63 -1.82
CA ILE A 153 -2.99 13.96 -2.79
C ILE A 153 -2.46 12.68 -3.46
N GLU A 154 -2.21 11.63 -2.68
CA GLU A 154 -1.74 10.33 -3.18
C GLU A 154 -2.76 9.71 -4.14
N TYR A 155 -4.03 9.63 -3.73
CA TYR A 155 -5.12 9.18 -4.59
C TYR A 155 -5.19 9.99 -5.90
N ALA A 156 -5.17 11.32 -5.82
CA ALA A 156 -5.23 12.19 -7.01
C ALA A 156 -4.01 12.02 -7.92
N THR A 157 -2.84 11.69 -7.36
CA THR A 157 -1.61 11.45 -8.14
C THR A 157 -1.70 10.16 -8.95
N MET A 158 -2.35 9.13 -8.41
CA MET A 158 -2.58 7.84 -9.08
C MET A 158 -3.80 7.86 -10.01
N MET A 159 -4.83 8.66 -9.68
CA MET A 159 -6.07 8.77 -10.46
C MET A 159 -5.89 9.66 -11.67
N THR A 160 -5.56 9.07 -12.80
CA THR A 160 -5.32 9.77 -14.05
C THR A 160 -6.54 9.77 -14.96
N THR A 161 -6.68 10.84 -15.75
CA THR A 161 -7.64 10.98 -16.83
C THR A 161 -6.89 11.31 -18.11
N ARG A 162 -7.60 11.32 -19.24
CA ARG A 162 -7.01 11.65 -20.55
C ARG A 162 -6.31 13.02 -20.58
N GLU A 163 -6.79 13.98 -19.80
CA GLU A 163 -6.26 15.35 -19.73
C GLU A 163 -5.30 15.56 -18.55
N SER A 164 -4.87 14.48 -17.89
CA SER A 164 -3.91 14.58 -16.78
C SER A 164 -2.55 15.08 -17.26
N ALA A 165 -1.91 15.90 -16.44
CA ALA A 165 -0.54 16.34 -16.70
C ALA A 165 0.44 15.14 -16.75
N PRO A 166 1.58 15.29 -17.43
CA PRO A 166 2.64 14.27 -17.40
C PRO A 166 3.03 13.86 -15.99
N ILE A 167 3.50 12.62 -15.83
CA ILE A 167 3.77 12.01 -14.52
C ILE A 167 4.78 12.82 -13.69
N ASP A 168 5.83 13.33 -14.29
CA ASP A 168 6.85 14.16 -13.65
C ASP A 168 6.28 15.47 -13.05
N VAL A 169 5.33 16.08 -13.75
CA VAL A 169 4.60 17.27 -13.27
C VAL A 169 3.72 16.93 -12.09
N ARG A 170 2.98 15.81 -12.16
CA ARG A 170 2.08 15.36 -11.08
C ARG A 170 2.87 14.97 -9.83
N ILE A 171 3.95 14.20 -9.98
CA ILE A 171 4.85 13.83 -8.88
C ILE A 171 5.48 15.05 -8.25
N THR A 172 5.98 16.01 -9.05
CA THR A 172 6.52 17.26 -8.54
C THR A 172 5.51 18.00 -7.68
N GLY A 173 4.27 18.13 -8.15
CA GLY A 173 3.18 18.78 -7.43
C GLY A 173 2.84 18.05 -6.13
N ALA A 174 2.66 16.73 -6.19
CA ALA A 174 2.31 15.90 -5.05
C ALA A 174 3.38 15.96 -3.96
N LEU A 175 4.62 15.62 -4.27
CA LEU A 175 5.74 15.62 -3.33
C LEU A 175 5.99 16.99 -2.72
N ASN A 176 5.91 18.08 -3.54
CA ASN A 176 6.07 19.43 -3.00
C ASN A 176 4.98 19.77 -1.98
N ASN A 177 3.72 19.43 -2.24
CA ASN A 177 2.61 19.72 -1.33
C ASN A 177 2.64 18.85 -0.06
N ILE A 178 2.93 17.55 -0.18
CA ILE A 178 3.09 16.67 0.99
C ILE A 178 4.20 17.19 1.91
N MET A 179 5.38 17.44 1.36
CA MET A 179 6.50 17.97 2.14
C MET A 179 6.24 19.39 2.69
N LEU A 180 5.42 20.21 2.01
CA LEU A 180 5.00 21.53 2.50
C LEU A 180 4.06 21.41 3.70
N ILE A 181 3.10 20.49 3.67
CA ILE A 181 2.22 20.19 4.81
C ILE A 181 3.07 19.86 6.05
N TYR A 182 4.10 19.03 5.91
CA TYR A 182 5.03 18.69 6.97
C TYR A 182 6.17 19.69 7.19
N GLN A 183 6.03 20.93 6.73
CA GLN A 183 6.95 22.04 6.98
C GLN A 183 8.41 21.82 6.54
N VAL A 184 8.65 20.89 5.61
CA VAL A 184 9.98 20.64 5.07
C VAL A 184 10.48 21.89 4.33
N PRO A 185 11.71 22.38 4.61
CA PRO A 185 12.25 23.58 3.97
C PRO A 185 12.33 23.46 2.44
N GLU A 186 12.04 24.54 1.72
CA GLU A 186 11.96 24.58 0.25
C GLU A 186 13.21 24.02 -0.44
N LYS A 187 14.40 24.35 0.07
CA LYS A 187 15.67 23.85 -0.48
C LYS A 187 15.75 22.32 -0.43
N ILE A 188 15.27 21.72 0.66
CA ILE A 188 15.23 20.26 0.85
C ILE A 188 14.19 19.66 -0.10
N ARG A 189 12.98 20.21 -0.16
CA ARG A 189 11.92 19.74 -1.07
C ARG A 189 12.41 19.71 -2.52
N LYS A 190 12.95 20.81 -3.02
CA LYS A 190 13.49 20.91 -4.39
C LYS A 190 14.60 19.91 -4.68
N ASN A 191 15.47 19.68 -3.70
CA ASN A 191 16.56 18.71 -3.85
C ASN A 191 16.00 17.26 -3.94
N LYS A 192 15.08 16.88 -3.04
CA LYS A 192 14.51 15.53 -3.03
C LYS A 192 13.70 15.24 -4.28
N ILE A 193 12.85 16.18 -4.72
CA ILE A 193 12.07 16.06 -5.95
C ILE A 193 12.98 15.86 -7.16
N ARG A 194 14.02 16.70 -7.32
CA ARG A 194 14.96 16.55 -8.43
C ARG A 194 15.63 15.17 -8.39
N ARG A 195 16.14 14.74 -7.23
CA ARG A 195 16.81 13.45 -7.10
C ARG A 195 15.91 12.28 -7.50
N VAL A 196 14.64 12.27 -7.06
CA VAL A 196 13.72 11.17 -7.39
C VAL A 196 13.34 11.17 -8.86
N LEU A 197 13.21 12.34 -9.49
CA LEU A 197 12.92 12.44 -10.94
C LEU A 197 14.14 12.05 -11.82
N ASP A 198 15.36 12.19 -11.30
CA ASP A 198 16.58 11.72 -11.96
C ASP A 198 16.78 10.19 -11.86
N MET A 199 15.95 9.48 -11.08
CA MET A 199 16.00 8.03 -10.93
C MET A 199 15.14 7.32 -11.98
N GLU A 200 15.47 6.04 -12.24
CA GLU A 200 14.66 5.13 -13.09
C GLU A 200 13.40 4.65 -12.34
N TYR A 201 12.60 5.59 -11.85
CA TYR A 201 11.49 5.32 -10.93
C TYR A 201 10.42 4.37 -11.52
N THR A 202 10.28 4.32 -12.82
CA THR A 202 9.39 3.34 -13.50
C THR A 202 9.91 1.92 -13.34
N ALA A 203 11.21 1.70 -13.52
CA ALA A 203 11.83 0.40 -13.29
C ALA A 203 11.77 0.01 -11.80
N ILE A 204 11.98 0.98 -10.92
CA ILE A 204 11.85 0.80 -9.46
C ILE A 204 10.41 0.42 -9.09
N GLY A 205 9.39 1.08 -9.65
CA GLY A 205 7.99 0.75 -9.41
C GLY A 205 7.64 -0.68 -9.83
N ARG A 206 8.12 -1.14 -10.99
CA ARG A 206 7.94 -2.54 -11.42
C ARG A 206 8.61 -3.52 -10.46
N GLN A 207 9.83 -3.22 -10.03
CA GLN A 207 10.55 -4.05 -9.08
C GLN A 207 9.84 -4.12 -7.73
N MET A 208 9.36 -2.99 -7.20
CA MET A 208 8.59 -2.93 -5.96
C MET A 208 7.30 -3.77 -6.03
N LEU A 209 6.61 -3.77 -7.17
CA LEU A 209 5.43 -4.62 -7.36
C LEU A 209 5.79 -6.11 -7.32
N VAL A 210 6.88 -6.52 -7.97
CA VAL A 210 7.37 -7.91 -7.93
C VAL A 210 7.75 -8.31 -6.50
N GLU A 211 8.44 -7.45 -5.78
CA GLU A 211 8.84 -7.67 -4.38
C GLU A 211 7.63 -7.73 -3.44
N PHE A 212 6.62 -6.90 -3.67
CA PHE A 212 5.37 -6.95 -2.90
C PHE A 212 4.62 -8.27 -3.10
N ILE A 213 4.52 -8.76 -4.33
CA ILE A 213 3.90 -10.05 -4.63
C ILE A 213 4.67 -11.18 -3.92
N ALA A 214 6.00 -11.19 -4.01
CA ALA A 214 6.84 -12.18 -3.33
C ALA A 214 6.69 -12.11 -1.80
N TYR A 215 6.63 -10.91 -1.23
CA TYR A 215 6.38 -10.69 0.20
C TYR A 215 5.04 -11.28 0.67
N ILE A 216 3.97 -11.11 -0.12
CA ILE A 216 2.65 -11.69 0.19
C ILE A 216 2.71 -13.22 0.19
N GLU A 217 3.36 -13.82 -0.81
CA GLU A 217 3.51 -15.28 -0.91
C GLU A 217 4.26 -15.83 0.30
N GLU A 218 5.41 -15.24 0.62
CA GLU A 218 6.22 -15.63 1.78
C GLU A 218 5.48 -15.47 3.11
N THR A 219 4.79 -14.35 3.30
CA THR A 219 4.01 -14.06 4.52
C THR A 219 2.90 -15.10 4.71
N ASN A 220 2.20 -15.45 3.64
CA ASN A 220 1.16 -16.48 3.67
C ASN A 220 1.75 -17.88 3.98
N GLU A 221 2.87 -18.26 3.37
CA GLU A 221 3.55 -19.53 3.64
C GLU A 221 4.01 -19.63 5.11
N GLN A 222 4.64 -18.58 5.64
CA GLN A 222 5.07 -18.52 7.03
C GLN A 222 3.89 -18.65 8.01
N ALA A 223 2.75 -18.01 7.70
CA ALA A 223 1.53 -18.12 8.49
C ALA A 223 0.99 -19.58 8.51
N PHE A 224 1.00 -20.27 7.37
CA PHE A 224 0.63 -21.70 7.29
C PHE A 224 1.57 -22.59 8.10
N GLU A 225 2.88 -22.42 7.94
CA GLU A 225 3.88 -23.19 8.71
C GLU A 225 3.73 -22.99 10.22
N ALA A 226 3.53 -21.72 10.65
CA ALA A 226 3.32 -21.41 12.06
C ALA A 226 2.09 -22.12 12.65
N LEU A 227 1.00 -22.25 11.87
CA LEU A 227 -0.18 -23.01 12.26
C LEU A 227 0.09 -24.53 12.32
N LEU A 228 0.93 -25.04 11.43
CA LEU A 228 1.30 -26.47 11.41
C LEU A 228 2.21 -26.85 12.59
N ARG A 229 3.14 -25.97 12.99
CA ARG A 229 4.08 -26.20 14.11
C ARG A 229 3.44 -26.10 15.51
N ARG A 230 2.27 -25.47 15.65
CA ARG A 230 1.50 -25.42 16.91
C ARG A 230 0.78 -26.76 17.17
N LYS A 231 1.55 -27.86 17.21
CA LYS A 231 1.09 -29.21 17.58
C LYS A 231 1.05 -29.40 19.07
#